data_2d6c8b9faeae6855e24bafa1a9c32988
#
_entry.id   2d6c8b9faeae6855e24bafa1a9c32988
#
_cell.length_a   1.000
_cell.length_b   1.000
_cell.length_c   1.000
_cell.angle_alpha   90.00
_cell.angle_beta   90.00
_cell.angle_gamma   90.00
#
_symmetry.space_group_name_H-M   'P 1'
#
loop_
_entity.id
_entity.type
_entity.pdbx_description
1 polymer ?
#
loop_
_entity_poly.entity_id
_entity_poly.type
_entity_poly.pdbx_seq_one_letter_code
_entity_poly.pdbx_strand_id
1 'polypeptide(L)'
;VSDKETKKNILERETTRREFLKMSGKGIGGLAISLSLLNLLGCSKDDADKVTVWPLATGVLIANRNKCTGCLRCETNCTMVNDGKLQPYISRVKVSKNYFFGTDGPKLNYANADGAFGNKLMTPEACKQCADPYCGRACPAKAITTNDKGARVVDPEKCVACGKCHEACPWHLPTIDPEANVSTKCTACGFCASNCPTGALSIVAWEDIKYAMKRYGYMA
;
A
#
# COMPACT_ATOMS: atom_id res chain seq x y z
N VAL A 1 -53.29 -2.26 -41.26
CA VAL A 1 -52.44 -1.43 -40.42
C VAL A 1 -51.50 -2.39 -39.65
N SER A 2 -50.23 -2.36 -40.02
CA SER A 2 -49.23 -3.35 -39.64
C SER A 2 -48.36 -2.79 -38.49
N ASP A 3 -48.37 -3.43 -37.35
CA ASP A 3 -47.47 -3.17 -36.26
C ASP A 3 -46.09 -3.74 -36.53
N LYS A 4 -45.13 -2.86 -36.78
CA LYS A 4 -43.70 -3.18 -36.74
C LYS A 4 -43.16 -2.84 -35.35
N GLU A 5 -43.14 -3.79 -34.42
CA GLU A 5 -42.33 -3.70 -33.21
C GLU A 5 -40.86 -3.85 -33.56
N THR A 6 -40.13 -2.76 -33.36
CA THR A 6 -38.68 -2.70 -33.50
C THR A 6 -38.03 -3.44 -32.34
N LYS A 7 -37.48 -4.61 -32.61
CA LYS A 7 -36.63 -5.34 -31.66
C LYS A 7 -35.38 -4.49 -31.34
N LYS A 8 -35.38 -3.78 -30.23
CA LYS A 8 -34.17 -3.16 -29.67
C LYS A 8 -33.17 -4.25 -29.29
N ASN A 9 -31.95 -4.11 -29.78
CA ASN A 9 -30.84 -5.01 -29.42
C ASN A 9 -30.61 -5.02 -27.92
N ILE A 10 -30.35 -6.21 -27.37
CA ILE A 10 -30.15 -6.46 -25.94
C ILE A 10 -28.99 -5.62 -25.34
N LEU A 11 -28.07 -5.16 -26.19
CA LEU A 11 -26.90 -4.34 -25.81
C LEU A 11 -27.23 -2.85 -25.58
N GLU A 12 -28.41 -2.35 -25.96
CA GLU A 12 -28.83 -0.95 -25.81
C GLU A 12 -29.77 -0.71 -24.60
N ARG A 13 -30.03 -1.73 -23.82
CA ARG A 13 -30.92 -1.62 -22.66
C ARG A 13 -30.12 -1.18 -21.43
N GLU A 14 -30.37 0.02 -20.94
CA GLU A 14 -29.91 0.45 -19.62
C GLU A 14 -30.57 -0.43 -18.55
N THR A 15 -29.80 -1.35 -17.98
CA THR A 15 -30.26 -2.23 -16.92
C THR A 15 -29.77 -1.72 -15.57
N THR A 16 -30.66 -1.63 -14.60
CA THR A 16 -30.29 -1.31 -13.21
C THR A 16 -29.55 -2.49 -12.57
N ARG A 17 -28.66 -2.20 -11.60
CA ARG A 17 -27.93 -3.25 -10.85
C ARG A 17 -28.84 -4.36 -10.30
N ARG A 18 -30.07 -4.01 -9.95
CA ARG A 18 -31.07 -4.95 -9.40
C ARG A 18 -31.65 -5.87 -10.48
N GLU A 19 -31.83 -5.38 -11.71
CA GLU A 19 -32.28 -6.18 -12.86
C GLU A 19 -31.19 -7.09 -13.37
N PHE A 20 -29.92 -6.65 -13.38
CA PHE A 20 -28.77 -7.46 -13.71
C PHE A 20 -28.64 -8.67 -12.76
N LEU A 21 -28.77 -8.45 -11.45
CA LEU A 21 -28.73 -9.53 -10.44
C LEU A 21 -29.91 -10.49 -10.55
N LYS A 22 -31.10 -10.03 -10.97
CA LYS A 22 -32.26 -10.90 -11.20
C LYS A 22 -32.13 -11.73 -12.48
N MET A 23 -31.44 -11.22 -13.50
CA MET A 23 -31.18 -11.95 -14.75
C MET A 23 -30.10 -13.01 -14.56
N SER A 24 -29.05 -12.75 -13.77
CA SER A 24 -28.00 -13.73 -13.45
C SER A 24 -28.49 -14.87 -12.55
N GLY A 25 -29.57 -14.66 -11.76
CA GLY A 25 -30.15 -15.68 -10.88
C GLY A 25 -31.08 -16.70 -11.56
N LYS A 26 -31.48 -16.49 -12.83
CA LYS A 26 -32.41 -17.36 -13.54
C LYS A 26 -31.78 -18.33 -14.54
N GLY A 27 -30.44 -18.34 -14.66
CA GLY A 27 -29.73 -19.17 -15.64
C GLY A 27 -28.98 -20.34 -15.02
N ILE A 28 -29.67 -21.39 -14.59
CA ILE A 28 -29.05 -22.65 -14.11
C ILE A 28 -28.20 -23.33 -15.20
N GLY A 29 -28.34 -22.94 -16.48
CA GLY A 29 -27.53 -23.45 -17.59
C GLY A 29 -26.16 -22.78 -17.79
N GLY A 30 -25.90 -21.62 -17.17
CA GLY A 30 -24.65 -20.87 -17.32
C GLY A 30 -23.52 -21.29 -16.38
N LEU A 31 -23.84 -22.02 -15.29
CA LEU A 31 -22.86 -22.41 -14.28
C LEU A 31 -21.84 -23.46 -14.76
N ALA A 32 -22.20 -24.30 -15.71
CA ALA A 32 -21.28 -25.32 -16.25
C ALA A 32 -20.21 -24.73 -17.17
N ILE A 33 -20.54 -23.64 -17.90
CA ILE A 33 -19.60 -22.99 -18.83
C ILE A 33 -18.61 -22.09 -18.07
N SER A 34 -19.04 -21.45 -16.96
CA SER A 34 -18.17 -20.61 -16.14
C SER A 34 -17.10 -21.38 -15.38
N LEU A 35 -17.42 -22.60 -14.94
CA LEU A 35 -16.44 -23.49 -14.28
C LEU A 35 -15.36 -23.99 -15.24
N SER A 36 -15.71 -24.22 -16.51
CA SER A 36 -14.74 -24.63 -17.55
C SER A 36 -13.80 -23.49 -17.95
N LEU A 37 -14.31 -22.25 -18.02
CA LEU A 37 -13.48 -21.07 -18.31
C LEU A 37 -12.53 -20.71 -17.16
N LEU A 38 -12.94 -20.89 -15.92
CA LEU A 38 -12.09 -20.68 -14.75
C LEU A 38 -10.90 -21.65 -14.70
N ASN A 39 -11.10 -22.90 -15.13
CA ASN A 39 -10.02 -23.87 -15.24
C ASN A 39 -9.04 -23.56 -16.39
N LEU A 40 -9.50 -22.92 -17.48
CA LEU A 40 -8.66 -22.48 -18.59
C LEU A 40 -7.82 -21.24 -18.26
N LEU A 41 -8.23 -20.43 -17.28
CA LEU A 41 -7.49 -19.25 -16.81
C LEU A 41 -6.45 -19.55 -15.74
N GLY A 42 -6.19 -20.82 -15.43
CA GLY A 42 -5.10 -21.24 -14.54
C GLY A 42 -5.35 -20.96 -13.06
N CYS A 43 -6.59 -20.63 -12.64
CA CYS A 43 -6.97 -20.61 -11.24
C CYS A 43 -7.22 -22.05 -10.77
N SER A 44 -6.23 -22.66 -10.14
CA SER A 44 -6.43 -23.95 -9.48
C SER A 44 -7.46 -23.81 -8.35
N LYS A 45 -8.34 -24.80 -8.21
CA LYS A 45 -9.40 -24.83 -7.18
C LYS A 45 -8.84 -24.72 -5.75
N ASP A 46 -7.57 -25.00 -5.56
CA ASP A 46 -6.89 -24.99 -4.27
C ASP A 46 -6.60 -23.58 -3.73
N ASP A 47 -6.60 -22.55 -4.59
CA ASP A 47 -6.37 -21.16 -4.20
C ASP A 47 -7.65 -20.36 -3.95
N ALA A 48 -8.81 -20.84 -4.41
CA ALA A 48 -10.08 -20.12 -4.29
C ALA A 48 -10.66 -20.16 -2.85
N ASP A 49 -10.30 -21.16 -2.06
CA ASP A 49 -10.85 -21.37 -0.70
C ASP A 49 -10.02 -20.74 0.42
N LYS A 50 -8.86 -20.17 0.11
CA LYS A 50 -8.03 -19.49 1.11
C LYS A 50 -8.07 -17.98 0.95
N VAL A 51 -9.20 -17.39 1.29
CA VAL A 51 -9.24 -15.95 1.56
C VAL A 51 -8.39 -15.69 2.81
N THR A 52 -7.16 -15.30 2.61
CA THR A 52 -6.30 -14.89 3.73
C THR A 52 -6.82 -13.56 4.26
N VAL A 53 -7.57 -13.63 5.36
CA VAL A 53 -8.03 -12.42 6.05
C VAL A 53 -6.86 -11.87 6.86
N TRP A 54 -6.37 -10.70 6.46
CA TRP A 54 -5.34 -10.00 7.21
C TRP A 54 -5.97 -9.09 8.25
N PRO A 55 -5.62 -9.19 9.54
CA PRO A 55 -6.10 -8.26 10.54
C PRO A 55 -5.62 -6.83 10.19
N LEU A 56 -6.44 -5.84 10.43
CA LEU A 56 -6.03 -4.44 10.24
C LEU A 56 -5.00 -4.06 11.30
N ALA A 57 -3.99 -3.29 10.90
CA ALA A 57 -3.06 -2.71 11.85
C ALA A 57 -3.79 -1.71 12.75
N THR A 58 -3.41 -1.62 14.02
CA THR A 58 -3.99 -0.65 14.97
C THR A 58 -3.69 0.79 14.58
N GLY A 59 -2.66 1.01 13.77
CA GLY A 59 -2.32 2.32 13.26
C GLY A 59 -1.26 2.26 12.16
N VAL A 60 -1.06 3.39 11.51
CA VAL A 60 -0.09 3.59 10.44
C VAL A 60 0.78 4.80 10.70
N LEU A 61 2.04 4.73 10.31
CA LEU A 61 2.95 5.88 10.37
C LEU A 61 2.60 6.87 9.26
N ILE A 62 2.25 8.09 9.64
CA ILE A 62 1.99 9.20 8.73
C ILE A 62 2.99 10.31 8.96
N ALA A 63 3.38 10.98 7.88
CA ALA A 63 4.32 12.08 7.92
C ALA A 63 3.62 13.42 7.62
N ASN A 64 3.82 14.40 8.47
CA ASN A 64 3.55 15.79 8.14
C ASN A 64 4.76 16.36 7.37
N ARG A 65 4.65 16.40 6.06
CA ARG A 65 5.74 16.88 5.17
C ARG A 65 6.14 18.33 5.44
N ASN A 66 5.21 19.16 5.96
CA ASN A 66 5.49 20.55 6.29
C ASN A 66 6.49 20.72 7.43
N LYS A 67 6.60 19.72 8.30
CA LYS A 67 7.48 19.72 9.47
C LYS A 67 8.80 18.97 9.23
N CYS A 68 8.92 18.23 8.12
CA CYS A 68 10.12 17.44 7.87
C CYS A 68 11.27 18.32 7.42
N THR A 69 12.39 18.28 8.15
CA THR A 69 13.62 19.00 7.85
C THR A 69 14.64 18.15 7.08
N GLY A 70 14.33 16.87 6.83
CA GLY A 70 15.26 15.95 6.17
C GLY A 70 16.48 15.57 7.00
N CYS A 71 16.40 15.65 8.32
CA CYS A 71 17.53 15.35 9.22
C CYS A 71 17.93 13.87 9.29
N LEU A 72 17.17 12.96 8.67
CA LEU A 72 17.38 11.51 8.58
C LEU A 72 17.43 10.76 9.93
N ARG A 73 17.19 11.43 11.03
CA ARG A 73 17.22 10.82 12.38
C ARG A 73 16.21 9.66 12.51
N CYS A 74 15.08 9.73 11.82
CA CYS A 74 14.10 8.64 11.79
C CYS A 74 14.64 7.37 11.12
N GLU A 75 15.47 7.50 10.09
CA GLU A 75 16.09 6.36 9.39
C GLU A 75 17.14 5.69 10.27
N THR A 76 18.05 6.47 10.88
CA THR A 76 19.09 5.95 11.77
C THR A 76 18.48 5.31 13.02
N ASN A 77 17.50 5.96 13.64
CA ASN A 77 16.78 5.40 14.78
C ASN A 77 16.02 4.12 14.44
N CYS A 78 15.46 4.03 13.22
CA CYS A 78 14.75 2.84 12.79
C CYS A 78 15.67 1.63 12.70
N THR A 79 16.87 1.78 12.15
CA THR A 79 17.83 0.70 12.00
C THR A 79 18.48 0.34 13.31
N MET A 80 18.78 1.32 14.18
CA MET A 80 19.31 1.05 15.51
C MET A 80 18.38 0.17 16.35
N VAL A 81 17.09 0.52 16.38
CA VAL A 81 16.13 -0.20 17.25
C VAL A 81 15.76 -1.57 16.69
N ASN A 82 15.65 -1.70 15.37
CA ASN A 82 15.19 -2.95 14.78
C ASN A 82 16.33 -3.89 14.37
N ASP A 83 17.51 -3.36 14.08
CA ASP A 83 18.61 -4.13 13.49
C ASP A 83 19.93 -3.99 14.27
N GLY A 84 19.98 -3.12 15.30
CA GLY A 84 21.18 -2.90 16.11
C GLY A 84 22.35 -2.23 15.39
N LYS A 85 22.13 -1.66 14.20
CA LYS A 85 23.16 -1.07 13.36
C LYS A 85 22.72 0.25 12.70
N LEU A 86 23.68 1.10 12.37
CA LEU A 86 23.44 2.37 11.68
C LEU A 86 23.57 2.19 10.16
N GLN A 87 22.50 1.75 9.53
CA GLN A 87 22.47 1.53 8.08
C GLN A 87 21.18 2.08 7.46
N PRO A 88 21.11 3.38 7.13
CA PRO A 88 19.88 4.01 6.63
C PRO A 88 19.26 3.32 5.42
N TYR A 89 20.07 2.66 4.58
CA TYR A 89 19.59 1.91 3.42
C TYR A 89 18.51 0.88 3.77
N ILE A 90 18.64 0.15 4.89
CA ILE A 90 17.67 -0.86 5.33
C ILE A 90 16.56 -0.30 6.22
N SER A 91 16.56 1.00 6.44
CA SER A 91 15.52 1.66 7.23
C SER A 91 14.12 1.39 6.68
N ARG A 92 13.16 1.24 7.56
CA ARG A 92 11.74 0.99 7.28
C ARG A 92 10.92 2.27 7.10
N VAL A 93 11.51 3.40 7.35
CA VAL A 93 11.05 4.73 6.99
C VAL A 93 12.08 5.34 6.06
N LYS A 94 11.65 5.94 4.97
CA LYS A 94 12.52 6.51 3.94
C LYS A 94 12.26 8.00 3.82
N VAL A 95 13.30 8.81 3.81
CA VAL A 95 13.20 10.25 3.58
C VAL A 95 13.84 10.56 2.24
N SER A 96 13.01 10.78 1.24
CA SER A 96 13.46 11.13 -0.11
C SER A 96 13.39 12.63 -0.35
N LYS A 97 14.25 13.12 -1.25
CA LYS A 97 14.16 14.48 -1.77
C LYS A 97 13.23 14.50 -2.98
N ASN A 98 12.30 15.43 -2.97
CA ASN A 98 11.48 15.73 -4.12
C ASN A 98 12.22 16.71 -5.04
N TYR A 99 12.85 16.22 -6.08
CA TYR A 99 13.53 17.05 -7.08
C TYR A 99 12.55 17.69 -8.08
N PHE A 100 11.30 17.29 -8.09
CA PHE A 100 10.25 17.78 -8.98
C PHE A 100 9.26 18.72 -8.26
N PHE A 101 9.71 19.36 -7.18
CA PHE A 101 8.90 20.40 -6.55
C PHE A 101 8.85 21.65 -7.43
N GLY A 102 7.69 22.35 -7.45
CA GLY A 102 7.46 23.46 -8.37
C GLY A 102 6.70 23.05 -9.64
N THR A 103 6.00 24.00 -10.27
CA THR A 103 5.14 23.75 -11.44
C THR A 103 5.89 23.21 -12.65
N ASP A 104 7.16 23.59 -12.82
CA ASP A 104 7.97 23.23 -13.98
C ASP A 104 9.22 22.42 -13.58
N GLY A 105 9.15 21.68 -12.48
CA GLY A 105 10.27 20.93 -11.93
C GLY A 105 11.10 21.73 -10.91
N PRO A 106 12.36 21.33 -10.65
CA PRO A 106 13.21 21.97 -9.67
C PRO A 106 13.48 23.45 -10.02
N LYS A 107 13.18 24.34 -9.08
CA LYS A 107 13.43 25.78 -9.21
C LYS A 107 14.34 26.25 -8.08
N LEU A 108 15.20 27.22 -8.38
CA LEU A 108 16.04 27.85 -7.38
C LEU A 108 15.22 28.72 -6.40
N ASN A 109 14.08 29.23 -6.84
CA ASN A 109 13.16 30.00 -6.00
C ASN A 109 12.08 29.08 -5.43
N TYR A 110 12.17 28.80 -4.14
CA TYR A 110 11.24 27.90 -3.42
C TYR A 110 9.94 28.58 -2.99
N ALA A 111 9.85 29.91 -3.07
CA ALA A 111 8.75 30.66 -2.45
C ALA A 111 7.37 30.38 -3.06
N ASN A 112 7.31 30.08 -4.36
CA ASN A 112 6.07 29.88 -5.12
C ASN A 112 6.05 28.54 -5.85
N ALA A 113 6.72 27.53 -5.32
CA ALA A 113 6.83 26.25 -5.98
C ALA A 113 5.71 25.28 -5.57
N ASP A 114 4.76 25.04 -6.45
CA ASP A 114 3.70 24.03 -6.32
C ASP A 114 4.10 22.78 -7.10
N GLY A 115 4.99 21.96 -6.59
CA GLY A 115 5.51 20.81 -7.31
C GLY A 115 4.52 19.66 -7.43
N ALA A 116 4.89 18.63 -8.19
CA ALA A 116 4.11 17.39 -8.36
C ALA A 116 3.70 16.73 -7.03
N PHE A 117 4.47 16.97 -5.97
CA PHE A 117 4.16 16.56 -4.59
C PHE A 117 4.05 17.77 -3.64
N GLY A 118 3.65 18.92 -4.15
CA GLY A 118 3.61 20.19 -3.42
C GLY A 118 5.00 20.76 -3.18
N ASN A 119 5.08 21.85 -2.41
CA ASN A 119 6.32 22.57 -2.11
C ASN A 119 7.27 21.85 -1.14
N LYS A 120 7.11 20.56 -0.93
CA LYS A 120 7.84 19.83 0.08
C LYS A 120 9.06 19.15 -0.51
N LEU A 121 10.23 19.73 -0.26
CA LEU A 121 11.49 19.16 -0.70
C LEU A 121 11.77 17.78 -0.06
N MET A 122 11.39 17.60 1.22
CA MET A 122 11.61 16.37 1.94
C MET A 122 10.29 15.59 2.10
N THR A 123 10.29 14.34 1.68
CA THR A 123 9.12 13.46 1.69
C THR A 123 9.42 12.18 2.47
N PRO A 124 9.14 12.16 3.77
CA PRO A 124 9.24 10.93 4.54
C PRO A 124 8.10 9.98 4.19
N GLU A 125 8.46 8.73 3.91
CA GLU A 125 7.53 7.67 3.55
C GLU A 125 7.76 6.43 4.40
N ALA A 126 6.67 5.74 4.75
CA ALA A 126 6.72 4.49 5.47
C ALA A 126 5.62 3.54 5.01
N CYS A 127 5.69 2.29 5.44
CA CYS A 127 4.72 1.27 5.07
C CYS A 127 3.29 1.72 5.40
N LYS A 128 2.41 1.62 4.42
CA LYS A 128 1.00 2.02 4.53
C LYS A 128 0.13 0.97 5.26
N GLN A 129 0.72 -0.16 5.68
CA GLN A 129 0.00 -1.24 6.39
C GLN A 129 -1.29 -1.67 5.68
N CYS A 130 -1.22 -1.87 4.36
CA CYS A 130 -2.37 -2.15 3.49
C CYS A 130 -3.30 -3.22 4.08
N ALA A 131 -4.62 -3.03 3.97
CA ALA A 131 -5.62 -4.03 4.35
C ALA A 131 -5.41 -5.33 3.56
N ASP A 132 -5.17 -5.19 2.25
CA ASP A 132 -4.76 -6.28 1.36
C ASP A 132 -3.30 -6.05 0.92
N PRO A 133 -2.32 -6.74 1.55
CA PRO A 133 -0.91 -6.47 1.32
C PRO A 133 -0.39 -7.12 0.04
N TYR A 134 -0.15 -6.33 -1.02
CA TYR A 134 0.49 -6.80 -2.25
C TYR A 134 1.81 -7.56 -1.99
N CYS A 135 2.62 -7.06 -1.06
CA CYS A 135 3.87 -7.71 -0.66
C CYS A 135 3.64 -9.11 -0.03
N GLY A 136 2.53 -9.28 0.70
CA GLY A 136 2.14 -10.57 1.28
C GLY A 136 1.73 -11.59 0.22
N ARG A 137 0.89 -11.15 -0.73
CA ARG A 137 0.43 -12.00 -1.85
C ARG A 137 1.57 -12.41 -2.79
N ALA A 138 2.51 -11.52 -3.02
CA ALA A 138 3.65 -11.77 -3.91
C ALA A 138 4.78 -12.59 -3.25
N CYS A 139 4.72 -12.83 -1.94
CA CYS A 139 5.77 -13.53 -1.22
C CYS A 139 5.70 -15.06 -1.44
N PRO A 140 6.64 -15.68 -2.19
CA PRO A 140 6.60 -17.11 -2.45
C PRO A 140 6.84 -17.95 -1.19
N ALA A 141 7.63 -17.42 -0.26
CA ALA A 141 7.95 -18.06 1.02
C ALA A 141 6.88 -17.79 2.11
N LYS A 142 5.83 -17.01 1.81
CA LYS A 142 4.80 -16.60 2.78
C LYS A 142 5.40 -16.01 4.07
N ALA A 143 6.53 -15.31 3.93
CA ALA A 143 7.27 -14.71 5.04
C ALA A 143 6.64 -13.41 5.57
N ILE A 144 5.64 -12.84 4.89
CA ILE A 144 4.93 -11.68 5.40
C ILE A 144 3.84 -12.16 6.35
N THR A 145 3.94 -11.74 7.61
CA THR A 145 3.04 -12.09 8.70
C THR A 145 2.49 -10.83 9.36
N THR A 146 1.83 -10.96 10.49
CA THR A 146 1.34 -9.83 11.30
C THR A 146 1.88 -9.94 12.71
N ASN A 147 2.23 -8.80 13.31
CA ASN A 147 2.55 -8.73 14.73
C ASN A 147 1.28 -8.47 15.58
N ASP A 148 1.45 -8.36 16.91
CA ASP A 148 0.36 -8.14 17.88
C ASP A 148 -0.45 -6.87 17.60
N LYS A 149 0.15 -5.89 16.92
CA LYS A 149 -0.52 -4.65 16.50
C LYS A 149 -1.21 -4.78 15.12
N GLY A 150 -1.29 -5.98 14.56
CA GLY A 150 -1.80 -6.22 13.21
C GLY A 150 -0.92 -5.66 12.10
N ALA A 151 0.26 -5.10 12.40
CA ALA A 151 1.17 -4.57 11.39
C ALA A 151 1.82 -5.71 10.59
N ARG A 152 1.93 -5.51 9.27
CA ARG A 152 2.58 -6.48 8.36
C ARG A 152 4.08 -6.45 8.60
N VAL A 153 4.63 -7.56 9.03
CA VAL A 153 6.05 -7.73 9.33
C VAL A 153 6.64 -8.87 8.50
N VAL A 154 7.96 -8.93 8.42
CA VAL A 154 8.68 -10.03 7.79
C VAL A 154 9.08 -11.03 8.86
N ASP A 155 8.77 -12.29 8.64
CA ASP A 155 9.28 -13.41 9.41
C ASP A 155 10.68 -13.76 8.87
N PRO A 156 11.75 -13.53 9.65
CA PRO A 156 13.11 -13.73 9.18
C PRO A 156 13.45 -15.20 8.91
N GLU A 157 12.81 -16.14 9.61
CA GLU A 157 13.06 -17.57 9.44
C GLU A 157 12.52 -18.09 8.10
N LYS A 158 11.45 -17.48 7.58
CA LYS A 158 10.86 -17.85 6.29
C LYS A 158 11.37 -17.01 5.13
N CYS A 159 11.97 -15.85 5.40
CA CYS A 159 12.38 -14.92 4.36
C CYS A 159 13.61 -15.47 3.59
N VAL A 160 13.49 -15.52 2.28
CA VAL A 160 14.59 -15.93 1.37
C VAL A 160 15.21 -14.76 0.61
N ALA A 161 14.97 -13.53 1.06
CA ALA A 161 15.52 -12.29 0.49
C ALA A 161 15.35 -12.10 -1.03
N CYS A 162 14.32 -12.68 -1.63
CA CYS A 162 14.12 -12.70 -3.09
C CYS A 162 13.71 -11.35 -3.71
N GLY A 163 13.41 -10.32 -2.91
CA GLY A 163 13.05 -8.97 -3.38
C GLY A 163 11.61 -8.81 -3.88
N LYS A 164 10.82 -9.86 -4.08
CA LYS A 164 9.46 -9.77 -4.65
C LYS A 164 8.50 -8.88 -3.86
N CYS A 165 8.68 -8.76 -2.55
CA CYS A 165 7.90 -7.86 -1.71
C CYS A 165 8.21 -6.38 -2.00
N HIS A 166 9.45 -6.04 -2.41
CA HIS A 166 9.83 -4.71 -2.87
C HIS A 166 9.18 -4.40 -4.22
N GLU A 167 9.30 -5.30 -5.19
CA GLU A 167 8.74 -5.14 -6.53
C GLU A 167 7.22 -5.01 -6.53
N ALA A 168 6.53 -5.83 -5.71
CA ALA A 168 5.08 -5.81 -5.60
C ALA A 168 4.54 -4.60 -4.81
N CYS A 169 5.38 -3.88 -4.08
CA CYS A 169 4.94 -2.73 -3.29
C CYS A 169 4.81 -1.50 -4.20
N PRO A 170 3.63 -0.85 -4.32
CA PRO A 170 3.46 0.34 -5.15
C PRO A 170 4.37 1.52 -4.76
N TRP A 171 4.92 1.48 -3.55
CA TRP A 171 5.84 2.50 -3.02
C TRP A 171 7.27 1.98 -2.83
N HIS A 172 7.58 0.76 -3.24
CA HIS A 172 8.90 0.13 -3.13
C HIS A 172 9.55 0.25 -1.74
N LEU A 173 8.73 0.18 -0.68
CA LEU A 173 9.17 0.42 0.70
C LEU A 173 9.93 -0.73 1.37
N PRO A 174 9.57 -2.03 1.17
CA PRO A 174 10.40 -3.12 1.67
C PRO A 174 11.79 -3.06 1.05
N THR A 175 12.84 -3.28 1.86
CA THR A 175 14.23 -3.27 1.39
C THR A 175 14.89 -4.57 1.83
N ILE A 176 15.85 -5.08 1.07
CA ILE A 176 16.63 -6.25 1.47
C ILE A 176 17.84 -5.80 2.25
N ASP A 177 18.03 -6.38 3.44
CA ASP A 177 19.28 -6.28 4.17
C ASP A 177 20.26 -7.30 3.58
N PRO A 178 21.35 -6.85 2.94
CA PRO A 178 22.30 -7.76 2.29
C PRO A 178 23.13 -8.56 3.29
N GLU A 179 23.30 -8.06 4.51
CA GLU A 179 24.09 -8.74 5.55
C GLU A 179 23.25 -9.82 6.26
N ALA A 180 22.02 -9.48 6.66
CA ALA A 180 21.11 -10.42 7.32
C ALA A 180 20.40 -11.33 6.30
N ASN A 181 20.49 -11.04 5.01
CA ASN A 181 19.79 -11.73 3.93
C ASN A 181 18.27 -11.86 4.18
N VAL A 182 17.66 -10.77 4.63
CA VAL A 182 16.24 -10.70 4.98
C VAL A 182 15.63 -9.39 4.51
N SER A 183 14.35 -9.39 4.18
CA SER A 183 13.63 -8.16 3.85
C SER A 183 13.28 -7.36 5.11
N THR A 184 13.49 -6.04 5.07
CA THR A 184 13.10 -5.13 6.14
C THR A 184 11.78 -4.44 5.80
N LYS A 185 10.88 -4.32 6.77
CA LYS A 185 9.56 -3.73 6.60
C LYS A 185 9.09 -3.08 7.91
N CYS A 186 8.37 -1.95 7.83
CA CYS A 186 7.91 -1.22 9.00
C CYS A 186 7.04 -2.10 9.92
N THR A 187 7.43 -2.18 11.18
CA THR A 187 6.77 -2.95 12.26
C THR A 187 5.71 -2.15 13.01
N ALA A 188 5.50 -0.89 12.63
CA ALA A 188 4.65 0.08 13.33
C ALA A 188 5.05 0.28 14.81
N CYS A 189 6.35 0.13 15.15
CA CYS A 189 6.82 0.30 16.51
C CYS A 189 6.70 1.75 17.05
N GLY A 190 6.71 2.75 16.16
CA GLY A 190 6.55 4.17 16.52
C GLY A 190 7.83 4.88 16.94
N PHE A 191 8.97 4.19 17.06
CA PHE A 191 10.20 4.77 17.60
C PHE A 191 10.71 5.97 16.78
N CYS A 192 10.59 5.91 15.45
CA CYS A 192 10.93 7.04 14.57
C CYS A 192 10.03 8.26 14.81
N ALA A 193 8.76 8.05 15.15
CA ALA A 193 7.82 9.12 15.47
C ALA A 193 8.11 9.77 16.82
N SER A 194 8.33 8.96 17.86
CA SER A 194 8.62 9.47 19.20
C SER A 194 9.96 10.23 19.30
N ASN A 195 10.90 9.94 18.37
CA ASN A 195 12.21 10.58 18.31
C ASN A 195 12.34 11.61 17.18
N CYS A 196 11.26 11.98 16.53
CA CYS A 196 11.28 13.02 15.50
C CYS A 196 11.40 14.42 16.15
N PRO A 197 12.49 15.18 15.92
CA PRO A 197 12.71 16.45 16.61
C PRO A 197 11.69 17.52 16.26
N THR A 198 11.09 17.43 15.08
CA THR A 198 10.09 18.40 14.60
C THR A 198 8.64 17.89 14.75
N GLY A 199 8.45 16.66 15.25
CA GLY A 199 7.14 16.02 15.31
C GLY A 199 6.51 15.83 13.90
N ALA A 200 7.35 15.62 12.89
CA ALA A 200 6.89 15.39 11.53
C ALA A 200 6.25 14.00 11.34
N LEU A 201 6.62 13.02 12.18
CA LEU A 201 6.10 11.65 12.10
C LEU A 201 5.14 11.38 13.27
N SER A 202 4.07 10.67 13.00
CA SER A 202 3.11 10.21 14.02
C SER A 202 2.51 8.85 13.65
N ILE A 203 2.23 8.02 14.66
CA ILE A 203 1.36 6.85 14.47
C ILE A 203 -0.07 7.33 14.65
N VAL A 204 -0.90 7.05 13.66
CA VAL A 204 -2.31 7.45 13.62
C VAL A 204 -3.16 6.19 13.51
N ALA A 205 -4.20 6.09 14.33
CA ALA A 205 -5.16 5.01 14.24
C ALA A 205 -5.90 5.03 12.88
N TRP A 206 -6.32 3.87 12.40
CA TRP A 206 -6.99 3.77 11.10
C TRP A 206 -8.26 4.60 11.00
N GLU A 207 -9.02 4.70 12.08
CA GLU A 207 -10.24 5.51 12.19
C GLU A 207 -9.96 7.00 12.00
N ASP A 208 -8.80 7.49 12.46
CA ASP A 208 -8.41 8.90 12.40
C ASP A 208 -7.61 9.28 11.16
N ILE A 209 -7.27 8.30 10.31
CA ILE A 209 -6.33 8.51 9.20
C ILE A 209 -6.79 9.59 8.23
N LYS A 210 -8.10 9.61 7.91
CA LYS A 210 -8.69 10.58 6.99
C LYS A 210 -8.54 12.01 7.52
N TYR A 211 -8.78 12.19 8.81
CA TYR A 211 -8.63 13.47 9.48
C TYR A 211 -7.16 13.92 9.52
N ALA A 212 -6.27 13.02 9.87
CA ALA A 212 -4.83 13.30 9.91
C ALA A 212 -4.28 13.64 8.51
N MET A 213 -4.69 12.91 7.47
CA MET A 213 -4.28 13.19 6.09
C MET A 213 -4.73 14.58 5.63
N LYS A 214 -5.98 14.96 5.92
CA LYS A 214 -6.48 16.31 5.63
C LYS A 214 -5.67 17.37 6.37
N ARG A 215 -5.44 17.18 7.68
CA ARG A 215 -4.67 18.10 8.53
C ARG A 215 -3.21 18.26 8.05
N TYR A 216 -2.63 17.22 7.49
CA TYR A 216 -1.24 17.24 7.01
C TYR A 216 -1.09 17.65 5.54
N GLY A 217 -2.19 18.02 4.88
CA GLY A 217 -2.18 18.52 3.51
C GLY A 217 -1.98 17.44 2.44
N TYR A 218 -2.37 16.19 2.72
CA TYR A 218 -2.38 15.10 1.73
C TYR A 218 -3.68 15.06 0.91
N MET A 219 -4.73 15.71 1.40
CA MET A 219 -6.05 15.78 0.77
C MET A 219 -6.53 17.24 0.83
N ALA A 220 -7.05 17.73 -0.28
CA ALA A 220 -7.73 19.01 -0.35
C ALA A 220 -9.11 18.96 0.34
#